data_4f2d1fe7377b273d85712784367bd22a
#
_entry.id   4f2d1fe7377b273d85712784367bd22a
#
_cell.length_a   1.000
_cell.length_b   1.000
_cell.length_c   1.000
_cell.angle_alpha   90.00
_cell.angle_beta   90.00
_cell.angle_gamma   90.00
#
_symmetry.space_group_name_H-M   'P 1'
#
loop_
_entity.id
_entity.type
_entity.pdbx_description
1 polymer ?
#
loop_
_entity_poly.entity_id
_entity_poly.type
_entity_poly.pdbx_seq_one_letter_code
_entity_poly.pdbx_strand_id
1 'polypeptide(L)'
;DEIIQYFHTDKIIRCSATPKGIKNAEIIEIPEADVIAEGLIKKMLIINEDFPQRVEMENATNYLLEQGYAKQRKIRAEFLSSGKDINPLIVVQIPNKSEKLQDDVERWFETQGVTYENGQLAAWLSDMHENLEGIEEINAPSVAVIIKQAVATGWDCPRAAILVKLRDNMDETFEIQTIGRIRRMPKAHHYGKDLLDNCYLYTFDEKFTAGVKLSLGK
;
A
#
# COMPACT_ATOMS: atom_id res chain seq x y z
N ASP A 1 -10.85 -12.01 -25.95
CA ASP A 1 -11.26 -10.62 -26.21
C ASP A 1 -12.48 -10.46 -27.12
N GLU A 2 -13.58 -11.16 -26.82
CA GLU A 2 -14.87 -11.08 -27.54
C GLU A 2 -15.43 -9.65 -27.58
N ILE A 3 -15.24 -8.87 -26.52
CA ILE A 3 -15.67 -7.45 -26.44
C ILE A 3 -15.01 -6.62 -27.54
N ILE A 4 -13.70 -6.79 -27.77
CA ILE A 4 -12.96 -6.04 -28.78
C ILE A 4 -13.45 -6.40 -30.19
N GLN A 5 -13.74 -7.66 -30.44
CA GLN A 5 -14.28 -8.12 -31.71
C GLN A 5 -15.69 -7.55 -31.96
N TYR A 6 -16.49 -7.38 -30.90
CA TYR A 6 -17.84 -6.83 -31.03
C TYR A 6 -17.85 -5.36 -31.47
N PHE A 7 -16.88 -4.54 -31.03
CA PHE A 7 -16.84 -3.12 -31.34
C PHE A 7 -16.20 -2.76 -32.69
N HIS A 8 -15.62 -3.72 -33.44
CA HIS A 8 -15.00 -3.49 -34.74
C HIS A 8 -14.08 -2.26 -34.80
N THR A 9 -13.23 -2.08 -33.77
CA THR A 9 -12.38 -0.90 -33.66
C THR A 9 -11.09 -1.05 -34.46
N ASP A 10 -10.70 0.01 -35.19
CA ASP A 10 -9.44 0.06 -35.95
C ASP A 10 -8.19 0.23 -35.06
N LYS A 11 -8.38 0.79 -33.86
CA LYS A 11 -7.31 1.05 -32.90
C LYS A 11 -7.71 0.64 -31.49
N ILE A 12 -6.79 -0.03 -30.80
CA ILE A 12 -6.97 -0.50 -29.43
C ILE A 12 -5.78 0.00 -28.62
N ILE A 13 -6.05 0.75 -27.54
CA ILE A 13 -5.05 1.15 -26.56
C ILE A 13 -5.26 0.30 -25.31
N ARG A 14 -4.22 -0.40 -24.88
CA ARG A 14 -4.23 -1.19 -23.64
C ARG A 14 -3.24 -0.60 -22.66
N CYS A 15 -3.70 -0.29 -21.45
CA CYS A 15 -2.84 0.18 -20.37
C CYS A 15 -2.65 -0.94 -19.35
N SER A 16 -1.41 -1.25 -18.99
CA SER A 16 -1.08 -2.27 -17.99
C SER A 16 0.27 -1.97 -17.36
N ALA A 17 0.38 -2.16 -16.04
CA ALA A 17 1.66 -2.13 -15.33
C ALA A 17 2.48 -3.41 -15.58
N THR A 18 1.82 -4.49 -16.01
CA THR A 18 2.43 -5.81 -16.32
C THR A 18 1.94 -6.30 -17.69
N PRO A 19 2.38 -5.67 -18.80
CA PRO A 19 1.91 -6.02 -20.11
C PRO A 19 2.34 -7.45 -20.47
N LYS A 20 1.37 -8.29 -20.85
CA LYS A 20 1.67 -9.57 -21.49
C LYS A 20 1.88 -9.30 -22.99
N GLY A 21 2.94 -9.86 -23.55
CA GLY A 21 3.29 -9.65 -24.95
C GLY A 21 2.09 -9.88 -25.89
N ILE A 22 1.74 -8.86 -26.65
CA ILE A 22 0.67 -8.90 -27.66
C ILE A 22 1.37 -8.88 -29.01
N LYS A 23 1.06 -9.88 -29.85
CA LYS A 23 1.59 -9.91 -31.23
C LYS A 23 1.04 -8.70 -31.98
N ASN A 24 1.90 -8.05 -32.77
CA ASN A 24 1.57 -6.89 -33.61
C ASN A 24 1.08 -5.65 -32.83
N ALA A 25 1.54 -5.46 -31.63
CA ALA A 25 1.30 -4.24 -30.86
C ALA A 25 2.58 -3.40 -30.76
N GLU A 26 2.43 -2.10 -30.88
CA GLU A 26 3.46 -1.14 -30.48
C GLU A 26 3.39 -0.97 -28.95
N ILE A 27 4.52 -1.10 -28.28
CA ILE A 27 4.61 -0.94 -26.83
C ILE A 27 5.22 0.44 -26.55
N ILE A 28 4.47 1.29 -25.88
CA ILE A 28 4.95 2.56 -25.35
C ILE A 28 5.16 2.37 -23.85
N GLU A 29 6.40 2.46 -23.43
CA GLU A 29 6.78 2.43 -22.00
C GLU A 29 6.97 3.86 -21.50
N ILE A 30 6.32 4.19 -20.40
CA ILE A 30 6.50 5.47 -19.69
C ILE A 30 7.53 5.24 -18.58
N PRO A 31 8.71 5.90 -18.62
CA PRO A 31 9.73 5.74 -17.60
C PRO A 31 9.20 6.12 -16.21
N GLU A 32 9.53 5.33 -15.20
CA GLU A 32 9.13 5.63 -13.82
C GLU A 32 9.62 7.02 -13.35
N ALA A 33 10.80 7.42 -13.78
CA ALA A 33 11.35 8.74 -13.47
C ALA A 33 10.45 9.89 -13.93
N ASP A 34 9.79 9.76 -15.09
CA ASP A 34 8.88 10.77 -15.61
C ASP A 34 7.60 10.82 -14.77
N VAL A 35 7.09 9.67 -14.34
CA VAL A 35 5.91 9.56 -13.48
C VAL A 35 6.18 10.17 -12.09
N ILE A 36 7.39 9.98 -11.57
CA ILE A 36 7.86 10.62 -10.33
C ILE A 36 7.99 12.14 -10.54
N ALA A 37 8.61 12.58 -11.63
CA ALA A 37 8.79 14.01 -11.91
C ALA A 37 7.48 14.78 -11.98
N GLU A 38 6.44 14.15 -12.54
CA GLU A 38 5.07 14.69 -12.58
C GLU A 38 4.34 14.64 -11.23
N GLY A 39 4.95 14.04 -10.18
CA GLY A 39 4.38 13.96 -8.85
C GLY A 39 3.22 12.98 -8.70
N LEU A 40 3.03 12.06 -9.64
CA LEU A 40 1.92 11.10 -9.63
C LEU A 40 2.15 9.98 -8.63
N ILE A 41 3.41 9.59 -8.44
CA ILE A 41 3.82 8.56 -7.49
C ILE A 41 4.89 9.08 -6.52
N LYS A 42 5.03 8.40 -5.39
CA LYS A 42 6.05 8.67 -4.36
C LYS A 42 7.45 8.39 -4.92
N LYS A 43 8.42 9.17 -4.46
CA LYS A 43 9.80 9.13 -4.94
C LYS A 43 10.47 7.79 -4.69
N MET A 44 10.33 7.29 -3.45
CA MET A 44 10.97 6.04 -3.04
C MET A 44 10.06 5.18 -2.17
N LEU A 45 10.33 3.89 -2.17
CA LEU A 45 9.85 2.93 -1.19
C LEU A 45 10.96 2.70 -0.16
N ILE A 46 10.75 3.13 1.07
CA ILE A 46 11.66 2.92 2.18
C ILE A 46 11.29 1.61 2.88
N ILE A 47 12.22 0.68 2.94
CA ILE A 47 12.00 -0.65 3.50
C ILE A 47 12.67 -0.74 4.87
N ASN A 48 11.90 -1.13 5.89
CA ASN A 48 12.37 -1.40 7.24
C ASN A 48 13.23 -0.26 7.82
N GLU A 49 12.77 0.99 7.65
CA GLU A 49 13.46 2.15 8.19
C GLU A 49 13.62 2.00 9.71
N ASP A 50 14.81 2.30 10.21
CA ASP A 50 15.15 2.27 11.64
C ASP A 50 15.09 0.86 12.29
N PHE A 51 15.09 -0.24 11.50
CA PHE A 51 15.12 -1.58 12.08
C PHE A 51 16.43 -1.84 12.83
N PRO A 52 16.38 -2.35 14.06
CA PRO A 52 17.56 -2.82 14.77
C PRO A 52 18.12 -4.08 14.09
N GLN A 53 19.40 -4.35 14.32
CA GLN A 53 20.06 -5.55 13.73
C GLN A 53 19.46 -6.88 14.20
N ARG A 54 18.74 -6.89 15.32
CA ARG A 54 18.06 -8.07 15.86
C ARG A 54 16.74 -7.68 16.47
N VAL A 55 15.68 -8.39 16.10
CA VAL A 55 14.35 -8.32 16.72
C VAL A 55 14.04 -9.69 17.29
N GLU A 56 13.55 -9.75 18.54
CA GLU A 56 13.08 -11.00 19.14
C GLU A 56 11.81 -11.47 18.41
N MET A 57 11.83 -12.72 17.91
CA MET A 57 10.74 -13.25 17.07
C MET A 57 9.39 -13.37 17.80
N GLU A 58 9.39 -13.49 19.13
CA GLU A 58 8.15 -13.59 19.92
C GLU A 58 7.26 -12.33 19.80
N ASN A 59 7.87 -11.16 19.51
CA ASN A 59 7.17 -9.90 19.39
C ASN A 59 7.19 -9.30 17.97
N ALA A 60 7.54 -10.11 16.96
CA ALA A 60 7.75 -9.65 15.60
C ALA A 60 6.53 -8.90 15.00
N THR A 61 5.32 -9.43 15.19
CA THR A 61 4.08 -8.80 14.70
C THR A 61 3.86 -7.45 15.35
N ASN A 62 3.92 -7.38 16.69
CA ASN A 62 3.71 -6.15 17.43
C ASN A 62 4.75 -5.09 17.05
N TYR A 63 6.01 -5.50 16.87
CA TYR A 63 7.08 -4.60 16.44
C TYR A 63 6.79 -3.98 15.06
N LEU A 64 6.36 -4.79 14.07
CA LEU A 64 6.02 -4.28 12.75
C LEU A 64 4.84 -3.31 12.79
N LEU A 65 3.81 -3.63 13.57
CA LEU A 65 2.65 -2.75 13.77
C LEU A 65 3.05 -1.43 14.43
N GLU A 66 3.89 -1.48 15.46
CA GLU A 66 4.42 -0.30 16.15
C GLU A 66 5.19 0.62 15.21
N GLN A 67 6.10 0.06 14.37
CA GLN A 67 6.83 0.84 13.38
C GLN A 67 5.90 1.50 12.35
N GLY A 68 4.94 0.74 11.83
CA GLY A 68 3.95 1.26 10.87
C GLY A 68 3.10 2.37 11.49
N TYR A 69 2.63 2.19 12.72
CA TYR A 69 1.79 3.16 13.41
C TYR A 69 2.57 4.43 13.81
N ALA A 70 3.79 4.28 14.32
CA ALA A 70 4.67 5.41 14.63
C ALA A 70 4.96 6.25 13.37
N LYS A 71 5.19 5.58 12.22
CA LYS A 71 5.39 6.26 10.94
C LYS A 71 4.13 7.00 10.51
N GLN A 72 2.96 6.39 10.60
CA GLN A 72 1.68 7.01 10.28
C GLN A 72 1.48 8.31 11.07
N ARG A 73 1.74 8.28 12.37
CA ARG A 73 1.62 9.47 13.23
C ARG A 73 2.59 10.57 12.84
N LYS A 74 3.84 10.22 12.50
CA LYS A 74 4.85 11.18 12.02
C LYS A 74 4.39 11.86 10.72
N ILE A 75 3.93 11.08 9.74
CA ILE A 75 3.44 11.61 8.45
C ILE A 75 2.20 12.47 8.68
N ARG A 76 1.25 12.04 9.51
CA ARG A 76 0.04 12.82 9.85
C ARG A 76 0.39 14.17 10.47
N ALA A 77 1.29 14.17 11.46
CA ALA A 77 1.75 15.39 12.12
C ALA A 77 2.42 16.35 11.13
N GLU A 78 3.20 15.83 10.19
CA GLU A 78 3.89 16.62 9.17
C GLU A 78 2.92 17.24 8.17
N PHE A 79 1.87 16.50 7.75
CA PHE A 79 0.81 17.07 6.92
C PHE A 79 0.07 18.20 7.65
N LEU A 80 -0.31 17.98 8.91
CA LEU A 80 -0.99 19.00 9.71
C LEU A 80 -0.13 20.25 9.92
N SER A 81 1.15 20.10 10.24
CA SER A 81 2.09 21.23 10.39
C SER A 81 2.25 22.03 9.10
N SER A 82 2.05 21.39 7.95
CA SER A 82 2.05 22.01 6.63
C SER A 82 0.67 22.56 6.20
N GLY A 83 -0.29 22.62 7.11
CA GLY A 83 -1.66 23.12 6.83
C GLY A 83 -2.48 22.19 5.94
N LYS A 84 -2.15 20.89 5.89
CA LYS A 84 -2.83 19.92 5.03
C LYS A 84 -3.53 18.87 5.87
N ASP A 85 -4.85 18.74 5.69
CA ASP A 85 -5.64 17.70 6.36
C ASP A 85 -5.66 16.41 5.52
N ILE A 86 -4.52 15.69 5.53
CA ILE A 86 -4.37 14.38 4.89
C ILE A 86 -4.09 13.35 5.98
N ASN A 87 -4.95 12.34 6.10
CA ASN A 87 -4.77 11.25 7.06
C ASN A 87 -4.12 10.05 6.36
N PRO A 88 -2.82 9.77 6.54
CA PRO A 88 -2.16 8.65 5.89
C PRO A 88 -2.72 7.31 6.41
N LEU A 89 -2.94 6.37 5.48
CA LEU A 89 -3.48 5.04 5.79
C LEU A 89 -2.36 4.01 5.85
N ILE A 90 -2.44 3.15 6.88
CA ILE A 90 -1.65 1.92 6.99
C ILE A 90 -2.43 0.79 6.32
N VAL A 91 -1.80 0.07 5.41
CA VAL A 91 -2.30 -1.20 4.88
C VAL A 91 -1.63 -2.34 5.65
N VAL A 92 -2.39 -3.11 6.41
CA VAL A 92 -1.88 -4.29 7.14
C VAL A 92 -2.28 -5.55 6.38
N GLN A 93 -1.30 -6.21 5.81
CA GLN A 93 -1.51 -7.42 5.01
C GLN A 93 -1.23 -8.68 5.83
N ILE A 94 -2.26 -9.50 6.01
CA ILE A 94 -2.20 -10.76 6.74
C ILE A 94 -2.38 -11.98 5.80
N PRO A 95 -1.90 -13.19 6.18
CA PRO A 95 -2.11 -14.41 5.42
C PRO A 95 -3.61 -14.80 5.32
N ASN A 96 -3.95 -15.57 4.28
CA ASN A 96 -5.23 -16.28 4.27
C ASN A 96 -5.24 -17.32 5.38
N LYS A 97 -6.38 -17.62 5.99
CA LYS A 97 -6.51 -18.58 7.09
C LYS A 97 -5.62 -18.23 8.30
N SER A 98 -5.70 -17.01 8.78
CA SER A 98 -4.92 -16.48 9.89
C SER A 98 -5.80 -15.77 10.93
N GLU A 99 -6.86 -16.43 11.37
CA GLU A 99 -7.82 -15.85 12.34
C GLU A 99 -7.12 -15.36 13.61
N LYS A 100 -6.28 -16.20 14.21
CA LYS A 100 -5.51 -15.80 15.40
C LYS A 100 -4.65 -14.56 15.16
N LEU A 101 -3.96 -14.47 14.03
CA LEU A 101 -3.15 -13.30 13.71
C LEU A 101 -4.00 -12.07 13.47
N GLN A 102 -5.18 -12.24 12.86
CA GLN A 102 -6.16 -11.16 12.70
C GLN A 102 -6.58 -10.63 14.07
N ASP A 103 -7.01 -11.51 15.00
CA ASP A 103 -7.38 -11.14 16.37
C ASP A 103 -6.24 -10.43 17.11
N ASP A 104 -5.00 -10.89 16.93
CA ASP A 104 -3.83 -10.28 17.56
C ASP A 104 -3.57 -8.88 16.99
N VAL A 105 -3.73 -8.67 15.68
CA VAL A 105 -3.60 -7.36 15.02
C VAL A 105 -4.71 -6.41 15.48
N GLU A 106 -5.97 -6.86 15.50
CA GLU A 106 -7.12 -6.07 15.95
C GLU A 106 -6.94 -5.64 17.41
N ARG A 107 -6.60 -6.58 18.29
CA ARG A 107 -6.34 -6.30 19.71
C ARG A 107 -5.19 -5.32 19.89
N TRP A 108 -4.14 -5.43 19.09
CA TRP A 108 -3.04 -4.48 19.15
C TRP A 108 -3.52 -3.06 18.81
N PHE A 109 -4.29 -2.88 17.75
CA PHE A 109 -4.86 -1.57 17.39
C PHE A 109 -5.83 -1.04 18.44
N GLU A 110 -6.64 -1.90 19.05
CA GLU A 110 -7.52 -1.52 20.18
C GLU A 110 -6.72 -0.92 21.36
N THR A 111 -5.55 -1.49 21.68
CA THR A 111 -4.67 -0.92 22.73
C THR A 111 -4.16 0.48 22.39
N GLN A 112 -4.15 0.84 21.10
CA GLN A 112 -3.80 2.17 20.61
C GLN A 112 -5.03 3.10 20.51
N GLY A 113 -6.22 2.64 20.85
CA GLY A 113 -7.48 3.38 20.69
C GLY A 113 -7.97 3.46 19.23
N VAL A 114 -7.47 2.60 18.35
CA VAL A 114 -7.86 2.49 16.94
C VAL A 114 -8.80 1.29 16.82
N THR A 115 -10.10 1.54 16.68
CA THR A 115 -11.13 0.50 16.69
C THR A 115 -12.08 0.62 15.49
N TYR A 116 -12.87 -0.42 15.26
CA TYR A 116 -13.93 -0.39 14.25
C TYR A 116 -15.05 0.59 14.65
N GLU A 117 -15.40 0.65 15.94
CA GLU A 117 -16.49 1.49 16.46
C GLU A 117 -16.21 2.98 16.27
N ASN A 118 -14.95 3.41 16.39
CA ASN A 118 -14.59 4.81 16.18
C ASN A 118 -14.22 5.15 14.73
N GLY A 119 -14.35 4.17 13.81
CA GLY A 119 -14.08 4.32 12.39
C GLY A 119 -12.59 4.42 12.02
N GLN A 120 -11.67 4.25 12.98
CA GLN A 120 -10.23 4.38 12.73
C GLN A 120 -9.59 3.08 12.24
N LEU A 121 -10.19 1.93 12.52
CA LEU A 121 -9.83 0.63 11.96
C LEU A 121 -10.81 0.26 10.85
N ALA A 122 -10.29 -0.25 9.75
CA ALA A 122 -11.07 -0.79 8.64
C ALA A 122 -10.64 -2.22 8.34
N ALA A 123 -11.53 -3.01 7.75
CA ALA A 123 -11.23 -4.36 7.30
C ALA A 123 -11.78 -4.61 5.90
N TRP A 124 -10.94 -5.21 5.06
CA TRP A 124 -11.33 -5.72 3.75
C TRP A 124 -10.89 -7.18 3.64
N LEU A 125 -11.73 -8.04 4.15
CA LEU A 125 -11.52 -9.49 4.21
C LEU A 125 -12.58 -10.18 3.33
N SER A 126 -12.47 -11.50 3.14
CA SER A 126 -13.43 -12.26 2.34
C SER A 126 -14.84 -12.28 2.94
N ASP A 127 -14.91 -12.23 4.26
CA ASP A 127 -16.09 -12.41 5.10
C ASP A 127 -16.43 -11.17 5.96
N MET A 128 -15.62 -10.12 5.90
CA MET A 128 -15.79 -8.90 6.69
C MET A 128 -15.38 -7.66 5.91
N HIS A 129 -16.32 -6.73 5.78
CA HIS A 129 -16.10 -5.43 5.14
C HIS A 129 -16.57 -4.34 6.11
N GLU A 130 -15.62 -3.70 6.81
CA GLU A 130 -15.91 -2.70 7.83
C GLU A 130 -15.19 -1.39 7.53
N ASN A 131 -15.90 -0.27 7.67
CA ASN A 131 -15.39 1.10 7.52
C ASN A 131 -14.69 1.38 6.17
N LEU A 132 -15.18 0.76 5.08
CA LEU A 132 -14.61 0.91 3.74
C LEU A 132 -15.23 2.06 2.95
N GLU A 133 -16.44 2.50 3.30
CA GLU A 133 -17.09 3.61 2.61
C GLU A 133 -16.28 4.91 2.78
N GLY A 134 -15.89 5.53 1.67
CA GLY A 134 -15.09 6.76 1.67
C GLY A 134 -13.66 6.59 2.20
N ILE A 135 -13.14 5.36 2.33
CA ILE A 135 -11.79 5.11 2.85
C ILE A 135 -10.71 5.77 1.99
N GLU A 136 -10.98 6.02 0.71
CA GLU A 136 -10.09 6.71 -0.23
C GLU A 136 -10.03 8.23 -0.04
N GLU A 137 -10.98 8.82 0.65
CA GLU A 137 -10.98 10.26 0.94
C GLU A 137 -9.75 10.64 1.75
N ILE A 138 -9.11 11.75 1.38
CA ILE A 138 -7.78 12.11 1.91
C ILE A 138 -7.74 12.33 3.42
N ASN A 139 -8.87 12.71 4.02
CA ASN A 139 -9.03 12.98 5.46
C ASN A 139 -9.95 11.97 6.16
N ALA A 140 -10.30 10.86 5.50
CA ALA A 140 -11.10 9.80 6.12
C ALA A 140 -10.54 9.40 7.50
N PRO A 141 -11.38 9.04 8.48
CA PRO A 141 -10.95 8.76 9.85
C PRO A 141 -10.06 7.53 9.97
N SER A 142 -10.16 6.57 9.02
CA SER A 142 -9.43 5.32 9.07
C SER A 142 -7.92 5.54 9.08
N VAL A 143 -7.25 4.97 10.09
CA VAL A 143 -5.80 4.97 10.31
C VAL A 143 -5.16 3.73 9.71
N ALA A 144 -5.87 2.59 9.81
CA ALA A 144 -5.40 1.31 9.29
C ALA A 144 -6.53 0.54 8.60
N VAL A 145 -6.16 -0.27 7.61
CA VAL A 145 -7.03 -1.26 6.97
C VAL A 145 -6.35 -2.62 6.98
N ILE A 146 -7.05 -3.64 7.47
CA ILE A 146 -6.59 -5.04 7.46
C ILE A 146 -7.05 -5.71 6.17
N ILE A 147 -6.12 -6.34 5.44
CA ILE A 147 -6.41 -7.04 4.19
C ILE A 147 -5.81 -8.44 4.19
N LYS A 148 -6.49 -9.44 3.59
CA LYS A 148 -5.96 -10.81 3.40
C LYS A 148 -5.40 -11.05 2.00
N GLN A 149 -6.05 -10.52 0.99
CA GLN A 149 -5.61 -10.62 -0.41
C GLN A 149 -5.33 -9.24 -1.00
N ALA A 150 -4.91 -9.19 -2.27
CA ALA A 150 -4.88 -7.93 -2.97
C ALA A 150 -6.23 -7.27 -2.81
N VAL A 151 -6.18 -6.07 -2.30
CA VAL A 151 -7.33 -5.20 -2.34
C VAL A 151 -7.88 -5.24 -3.75
N ALA A 152 -9.20 -5.45 -3.87
CA ALA A 152 -9.89 -5.73 -5.11
C ALA A 152 -9.41 -4.86 -6.27
N THR A 153 -9.42 -5.41 -7.46
CA THR A 153 -9.15 -4.68 -8.70
C THR A 153 -9.97 -3.39 -8.71
N GLY A 154 -9.30 -2.24 -8.85
CA GLY A 154 -9.96 -0.94 -8.88
C GLY A 154 -9.87 -0.10 -7.59
N TRP A 155 -9.39 -0.65 -6.45
CA TRP A 155 -9.19 0.17 -5.26
C TRP A 155 -8.07 1.19 -5.46
N ASP A 156 -8.39 2.44 -5.28
CA ASP A 156 -7.49 3.58 -5.39
C ASP A 156 -7.55 4.42 -4.13
N CYS A 157 -6.50 4.36 -3.32
CA CYS A 157 -6.39 5.11 -2.07
C CYS A 157 -5.02 5.81 -1.99
N PRO A 158 -4.86 6.98 -2.63
CA PRO A 158 -3.58 7.68 -2.69
C PRO A 158 -3.01 8.11 -1.33
N ARG A 159 -3.85 8.20 -0.30
CA ARG A 159 -3.40 8.46 1.06
C ARG A 159 -2.76 7.25 1.75
N ALA A 160 -2.88 6.03 1.18
CA ALA A 160 -2.14 4.87 1.64
C ALA A 160 -0.64 5.11 1.43
N ALA A 161 0.12 5.12 2.51
CA ALA A 161 1.53 5.46 2.49
C ALA A 161 2.43 4.41 3.16
N ILE A 162 1.82 3.48 3.90
CA ILE A 162 2.54 2.51 4.73
C ILE A 162 1.94 1.12 4.47
N LEU A 163 2.81 0.14 4.22
CA LEU A 163 2.46 -1.27 4.16
C LEU A 163 3.15 -2.00 5.31
N VAL A 164 2.36 -2.64 6.17
CA VAL A 164 2.82 -3.62 7.16
C VAL A 164 2.48 -5.00 6.61
N LYS A 165 3.50 -5.74 6.15
CA LYS A 165 3.32 -7.06 5.55
C LYS A 165 3.65 -8.14 6.58
N LEU A 166 2.60 -8.82 7.06
CA LEU A 166 2.68 -9.94 8.01
C LEU A 166 2.55 -11.30 7.31
N ARG A 167 2.57 -11.29 5.99
CA ARG A 167 2.41 -12.46 5.14
C ARG A 167 3.68 -12.77 4.37
N ASP A 168 4.09 -14.03 4.40
CA ASP A 168 5.20 -14.54 3.60
C ASP A 168 4.70 -15.16 2.27
N ASN A 169 5.60 -15.27 1.28
CA ASN A 169 5.41 -16.01 0.04
C ASN A 169 4.15 -15.64 -0.74
N MET A 170 4.17 -14.50 -1.41
CA MET A 170 3.13 -14.09 -2.37
C MET A 170 3.62 -14.23 -3.81
N ASP A 171 2.66 -14.23 -4.75
CA ASP A 171 2.96 -14.08 -6.17
C ASP A 171 3.57 -12.69 -6.43
N GLU A 172 4.70 -12.65 -7.14
CA GLU A 172 5.45 -11.42 -7.46
C GLU A 172 4.55 -10.35 -8.12
N THR A 173 3.66 -10.76 -9.03
CA THR A 173 2.71 -9.84 -9.70
C THR A 173 1.81 -9.14 -8.69
N PHE A 174 1.37 -9.87 -7.68
CA PHE A 174 0.51 -9.36 -6.63
C PHE A 174 1.25 -8.38 -5.70
N GLU A 175 2.49 -8.69 -5.38
CA GLU A 175 3.36 -7.84 -4.57
C GLU A 175 3.61 -6.51 -5.25
N ILE A 176 3.94 -6.51 -6.54
CA ILE A 176 4.12 -5.30 -7.35
C ILE A 176 2.84 -4.44 -7.38
N GLN A 177 1.67 -5.06 -7.52
CA GLN A 177 0.40 -4.35 -7.52
C GLN A 177 0.08 -3.70 -6.17
N THR A 178 0.35 -4.38 -5.06
CA THR A 178 0.14 -3.82 -3.71
C THR A 178 1.07 -2.63 -3.44
N ILE A 179 2.35 -2.76 -3.81
CA ILE A 179 3.32 -1.65 -3.72
C ILE A 179 2.88 -0.48 -4.60
N GLY A 180 2.46 -0.74 -5.84
CA GLY A 180 1.98 0.29 -6.75
C GLY A 180 0.86 1.14 -6.16
N ARG A 181 0.03 0.58 -5.29
CA ARG A 181 -1.07 1.31 -4.62
C ARG A 181 -0.57 2.27 -3.56
N ILE A 182 0.36 1.85 -2.69
CA ILE A 182 0.91 2.74 -1.66
C ILE A 182 1.87 3.78 -2.21
N ARG A 183 2.31 3.63 -3.47
CA ARG A 183 3.19 4.60 -4.16
C ARG A 183 2.44 5.78 -4.76
N ARG A 184 1.13 5.77 -4.85
CA ARG A 184 0.37 6.91 -5.39
C ARG A 184 0.49 8.14 -4.49
N MET A 185 0.62 9.32 -5.10
CA MET A 185 0.66 10.57 -4.36
C MET A 185 -0.74 11.11 -4.10
N PRO A 186 -1.05 11.54 -2.86
CA PRO A 186 -2.26 12.31 -2.61
C PRO A 186 -2.22 13.60 -3.44
N LYS A 187 -3.31 13.91 -4.16
CA LYS A 187 -3.44 15.11 -5.01
C LYS A 187 -2.40 15.23 -6.13
N ALA A 188 -1.77 14.13 -6.55
CA ALA A 188 -0.86 14.06 -7.70
C ALA A 188 0.22 15.17 -7.70
N HIS A 189 0.88 15.43 -6.56
CA HIS A 189 2.04 16.31 -6.47
C HIS A 189 2.92 15.97 -5.26
N HIS A 190 4.21 16.29 -5.34
CA HIS A 190 5.14 16.18 -4.22
C HIS A 190 5.05 17.37 -3.28
N TYR A 191 5.27 17.13 -2.00
CA TYR A 191 5.20 18.14 -0.92
C TYR A 191 6.56 18.76 -0.60
N GLY A 192 7.66 18.27 -1.24
CA GLY A 192 9.02 18.75 -1.02
C GLY A 192 9.65 18.29 0.30
N LYS A 193 9.08 17.26 0.93
CA LYS A 193 9.58 16.65 2.17
C LYS A 193 9.66 15.14 1.99
N ASP A 194 10.82 14.55 2.19
CA ASP A 194 11.04 13.11 1.98
C ASP A 194 10.06 12.25 2.79
N LEU A 195 9.75 12.67 4.03
CA LEU A 195 8.76 11.97 4.86
C LEU A 195 7.37 11.87 4.20
N LEU A 196 6.96 12.87 3.42
CA LEU A 196 5.66 12.94 2.75
C LEU A 196 5.71 12.39 1.32
N ASP A 197 6.85 12.50 0.68
CA ASP A 197 7.06 12.15 -0.73
C ASP A 197 7.52 10.70 -0.93
N ASN A 198 7.73 9.94 0.16
CA ASN A 198 8.08 8.52 0.15
C ASN A 198 6.95 7.65 0.71
N CYS A 199 6.99 6.34 0.41
CA CYS A 199 6.16 5.32 1.07
C CYS A 199 7.03 4.34 1.85
N TYR A 200 6.41 3.62 2.77
CA TYR A 200 7.12 2.82 3.77
C TYR A 200 6.61 1.39 3.79
N LEU A 201 7.52 0.45 3.91
CA LEU A 201 7.24 -0.98 4.03
C LEU A 201 7.92 -1.53 5.28
N TYR A 202 7.16 -2.24 6.10
CA TYR A 202 7.65 -2.96 7.28
C TYR A 202 7.32 -4.44 7.16
N THR A 203 8.33 -5.29 7.14
CA THR A 203 8.19 -6.74 7.00
C THR A 203 9.46 -7.48 7.41
N PHE A 204 9.33 -8.74 7.83
CA PHE A 204 10.45 -9.66 8.00
C PHE A 204 10.65 -10.60 6.80
N ASP A 205 9.85 -10.49 5.75
CA ASP A 205 9.99 -11.28 4.52
C ASP A 205 11.21 -10.82 3.71
N GLU A 206 12.37 -11.46 3.94
CA GLU A 206 13.62 -11.11 3.27
C GLU A 206 13.59 -11.38 1.76
N LYS A 207 12.85 -12.43 1.33
CA LYS A 207 12.72 -12.75 -0.11
C LYS A 207 11.97 -11.64 -0.84
N PHE A 208 10.90 -11.16 -0.24
CA PHE A 208 10.13 -10.05 -0.75
C PHE A 208 10.97 -8.77 -0.83
N THR A 209 11.69 -8.43 0.23
CA THR A 209 12.54 -7.22 0.24
C THR A 209 13.64 -7.27 -0.80
N ALA A 210 14.24 -8.44 -1.05
CA ALA A 210 15.22 -8.64 -2.11
C ALA A 210 14.61 -8.47 -3.50
N GLY A 211 13.42 -9.06 -3.75
CA GLY A 211 12.70 -8.93 -5.02
C GLY A 211 12.30 -7.49 -5.34
N VAL A 212 11.77 -6.77 -4.35
CA VAL A 212 11.40 -5.36 -4.50
C VAL A 212 12.60 -4.48 -4.85
N LYS A 213 13.74 -4.67 -4.17
CA LYS A 213 14.98 -3.92 -4.47
C LYS A 213 15.47 -4.17 -5.89
N LEU A 214 15.32 -5.39 -6.42
CA LEU A 214 15.69 -5.71 -7.79
C LEU A 214 14.72 -5.09 -8.82
N SER A 215 13.44 -5.00 -8.53
CA SER A 215 12.43 -4.46 -9.44
C SER A 215 12.39 -2.94 -9.50
N LEU A 216 12.69 -2.26 -8.39
CA LEU A 216 12.72 -0.79 -8.30
C LEU A 216 14.11 -0.18 -8.59
N GLY A 217 15.13 -0.99 -8.70
CA GLY A 217 16.51 -0.56 -8.98
C GLY A 217 16.96 -0.72 -10.43
N LYS A 218 16.02 -0.94 -11.37
CA LYS A 218 16.31 -1.06 -12.81
C LYS A 218 16.11 0.23 -13.56
#